data_38750edb01ee49dae0d8dc44a217f473
#
_entry.id   38750edb01ee49dae0d8dc44a217f473
#
_cell.length_a   1.000
_cell.length_b   1.000
_cell.length_c   1.000
_cell.angle_alpha   90.00
_cell.angle_beta   90.00
_cell.angle_gamma   90.00
#
_symmetry.space_group_name_H-M   'P 1'
#
loop_
_entity.id
_entity.type
_entity.pdbx_description
1 polymer ?
#
loop_
_entity_poly.entity_id
_entity_poly.type
_entity_poly.pdbx_seq_one_letter_code
_entity_poly.pdbx_strand_id
1 'polypeptide(L)'
;MKKFNLIIMLLATITMSAQGIMEATYLDVPASKIGRFAQLHKTITNMSMGEERTLQDQWVYRHWYGSGHSIVIYDLYASPEDAVKDDPFAVLGKNYEALSDEEKKEMDAVFEEWWGYFDGHT
;
A
#
# COMPACT_ATOMS: atom_id res chain seq x y z
N MET A 1 31.43 19.17 -29.27
CA MET A 1 30.79 19.85 -28.16
C MET A 1 29.27 19.84 -28.25
N LYS A 2 28.67 20.12 -29.42
CA LYS A 2 27.19 20.11 -29.56
C LYS A 2 26.54 18.74 -29.30
N LYS A 3 27.20 17.63 -29.69
CA LYS A 3 26.69 16.26 -29.44
C LYS A 3 26.73 15.86 -27.97
N PHE A 4 27.71 16.35 -27.21
CA PHE A 4 27.86 16.07 -25.80
C PHE A 4 26.77 16.74 -24.97
N ASN A 5 26.43 17.99 -25.29
CA ASN A 5 25.36 18.73 -24.63
C ASN A 5 23.96 18.10 -24.88
N LEU A 6 23.74 17.54 -26.07
CA LEU A 6 22.50 16.85 -26.41
C LEU A 6 22.32 15.57 -25.58
N ILE A 7 23.38 14.81 -25.37
CA ILE A 7 23.37 13.58 -24.56
C ILE A 7 23.07 13.90 -23.09
N ILE A 8 23.65 14.96 -22.53
CA ILE A 8 23.39 15.40 -21.16
C ILE A 8 21.93 15.82 -20.98
N MET A 9 21.35 16.56 -21.92
CA MET A 9 19.95 16.93 -21.89
C MET A 9 19.01 15.74 -21.96
N LEU A 10 19.34 14.75 -22.78
CA LEU A 10 18.55 13.52 -22.91
C LEU A 10 18.57 12.70 -21.60
N LEU A 11 19.73 12.57 -20.97
CA LEU A 11 19.89 11.90 -19.68
C LEU A 11 19.11 12.61 -18.56
N ALA A 12 19.14 13.94 -18.51
CA ALA A 12 18.38 14.73 -17.56
C ALA A 12 16.87 14.54 -17.74
N THR A 13 16.39 14.48 -18.98
CA THR A 13 14.97 14.25 -19.31
C THR A 13 14.53 12.85 -18.87
N ILE A 14 15.34 11.82 -19.08
CA ILE A 14 15.05 10.45 -18.63
C ILE A 14 15.00 10.37 -17.11
N THR A 15 15.90 11.06 -16.41
CA THR A 15 15.94 11.09 -14.95
C THR A 15 14.70 11.77 -14.36
N MET A 16 14.21 12.83 -14.98
CA MET A 16 13.01 13.54 -14.55
C MET A 16 11.72 12.74 -14.78
N SER A 17 11.65 11.86 -15.79
CA SER A 17 10.49 11.01 -16.07
C SER A 17 10.39 9.78 -15.15
N ALA A 18 11.43 9.48 -14.38
CA ALA A 18 11.50 8.31 -13.47
C ALA A 18 11.06 8.62 -12.03
N GLN A 19 10.38 9.76 -11.78
CA GLN A 19 9.91 10.10 -10.45
C GLN A 19 8.75 9.18 -10.02
N GLY A 20 8.93 8.54 -8.86
CA GLY A 20 7.90 7.72 -8.24
C GLY A 20 6.75 8.54 -7.65
N ILE A 21 5.65 7.88 -7.39
CA ILE A 21 4.48 8.44 -6.72
C ILE A 21 4.32 7.76 -5.36
N MET A 22 4.03 8.57 -4.36
CA MET A 22 3.69 8.11 -3.02
C MET A 22 2.24 8.47 -2.71
N GLU A 23 1.42 7.48 -2.45
CA GLU A 23 0.06 7.66 -1.93
C GLU A 23 0.08 7.56 -0.41
N ALA A 24 -0.70 8.40 0.25
CA ALA A 24 -0.82 8.40 1.70
C ALA A 24 -2.25 8.12 2.13
N THR A 25 -2.42 7.14 3.01
CA THR A 25 -3.70 6.84 3.65
C THR A 25 -3.62 7.18 5.14
N TYR A 26 -4.54 8.00 5.60
CA TYR A 26 -4.60 8.46 6.99
C TYR A 26 -5.73 7.78 7.73
N LEU A 27 -5.43 7.17 8.88
CA LEU A 27 -6.40 6.45 9.69
C LEU A 27 -6.38 6.90 11.15
N ASP A 28 -7.55 6.90 11.77
CA ASP A 28 -7.71 7.10 13.21
C ASP A 28 -8.02 5.76 13.86
N VAL A 29 -6.98 5.16 14.45
CA VAL A 29 -7.08 3.91 15.19
C VAL A 29 -6.90 4.21 16.68
N PRO A 30 -7.81 3.75 17.57
CA PRO A 30 -7.64 3.94 19.00
C PRO A 30 -6.29 3.42 19.48
N ALA A 31 -5.64 4.16 20.38
CA ALA A 31 -4.30 3.83 20.86
C ALA A 31 -4.18 2.39 21.37
N SER A 32 -5.20 1.87 22.04
CA SER A 32 -5.25 0.50 22.54
C SER A 32 -5.34 -0.58 21.46
N LYS A 33 -5.67 -0.19 20.22
CA LYS A 33 -5.89 -1.11 19.09
C LYS A 33 -4.84 -0.99 17.98
N ILE A 34 -3.87 -0.10 18.11
CA ILE A 34 -2.84 0.10 17.08
C ILE A 34 -2.04 -1.17 16.83
N GLY A 35 -1.64 -1.88 17.88
CA GLY A 35 -0.92 -3.15 17.75
C GLY A 35 -1.74 -4.22 17.02
N ARG A 36 -3.03 -4.32 17.35
CA ARG A 36 -3.95 -5.23 16.67
C ARG A 36 -4.13 -4.86 15.20
N PHE A 37 -4.35 -3.58 14.92
CA PHE A 37 -4.44 -3.09 13.55
C PHE A 37 -3.19 -3.43 12.73
N ALA A 38 -2.01 -3.22 13.30
CA ALA A 38 -0.74 -3.52 12.62
C ALA A 38 -0.63 -5.00 12.24
N GLN A 39 -1.04 -5.90 13.12
CA GLN A 39 -1.06 -7.34 12.85
C GLN A 39 -2.04 -7.70 11.72
N LEU A 40 -3.26 -7.18 11.78
CA LEU A 40 -4.28 -7.40 10.75
C LEU A 40 -3.81 -6.84 9.40
N HIS A 41 -3.28 -5.63 9.40
CA HIS A 41 -2.81 -4.97 8.18
C HIS A 41 -1.66 -5.75 7.53
N LYS A 42 -0.72 -6.26 8.33
CA LYS A 42 0.35 -7.13 7.84
C LYS A 42 -0.20 -8.40 7.17
N THR A 43 -1.18 -9.04 7.79
CA THR A 43 -1.81 -10.24 7.25
C THR A 43 -2.49 -9.96 5.92
N ILE A 44 -3.30 -8.89 5.84
CA ILE A 44 -3.99 -8.49 4.60
C ILE A 44 -2.98 -8.09 3.52
N THR A 45 -1.96 -7.32 3.87
CA THR A 45 -0.91 -6.92 2.92
C THR A 45 -0.21 -8.14 2.34
N ASN A 46 0.17 -9.11 3.16
CA ASN A 46 0.81 -10.34 2.69
C ASN A 46 -0.11 -11.14 1.76
N MET A 47 -1.40 -11.21 2.08
CA MET A 47 -2.40 -11.89 1.22
C MET A 47 -2.65 -11.17 -0.11
N SER A 48 -2.36 -9.88 -0.19
CA SER A 48 -2.53 -9.08 -1.40
C SER A 48 -1.27 -8.96 -2.24
N MET A 49 -0.19 -9.64 -1.89
CA MET A 49 1.07 -9.64 -2.65
C MET A 49 1.05 -10.70 -3.77
N GLY A 50 1.64 -10.34 -4.91
CA GLY A 50 1.75 -11.20 -6.07
C GLY A 50 2.48 -10.48 -7.21
N GLU A 51 2.81 -11.22 -8.26
CA GLU A 51 3.53 -10.68 -9.42
C GLU A 51 2.75 -9.60 -10.17
N GLU A 52 1.43 -9.61 -10.06
CA GLU A 52 0.54 -8.65 -10.71
C GLU A 52 0.54 -7.27 -10.02
N ARG A 53 1.08 -7.18 -8.79
CA ARG A 53 1.12 -5.92 -8.06
C ARG A 53 2.16 -4.96 -8.64
N THR A 54 1.76 -3.71 -8.78
CA THR A 54 2.66 -2.61 -9.18
C THR A 54 3.21 -1.84 -7.99
N LEU A 55 2.73 -2.12 -6.79
CA LEU A 55 3.25 -1.55 -5.55
C LEU A 55 4.73 -1.93 -5.38
N GLN A 56 5.58 -0.93 -5.18
CA GLN A 56 7.02 -1.13 -4.94
C GLN A 56 7.35 -1.31 -3.47
N ASP A 57 6.74 -0.50 -2.62
CA ASP A 57 6.99 -0.54 -1.17
C ASP A 57 5.81 0.06 -0.41
N GLN A 58 5.69 -0.31 0.86
CA GLN A 58 4.68 0.23 1.76
C GLN A 58 5.29 0.47 3.14
N TRP A 59 5.03 1.64 3.70
CA TRP A 59 5.43 1.98 5.06
C TRP A 59 4.20 2.31 5.88
N VAL A 60 4.17 1.83 7.13
CA VAL A 60 3.14 2.14 8.10
C VAL A 60 3.79 2.88 9.27
N TYR A 61 3.34 4.11 9.50
CA TYR A 61 3.82 4.96 10.57
C TYR A 61 2.76 5.21 11.62
N ARG A 62 3.18 5.17 12.88
CA ARG A 62 2.37 5.59 14.01
C ARG A 62 2.73 7.02 14.38
N HIS A 63 1.70 7.85 14.55
CA HIS A 63 1.87 9.21 15.07
C HIS A 63 1.88 9.19 16.61
N TRP A 64 2.95 9.66 17.23
CA TRP A 64 3.13 9.57 18.67
C TRP A 64 2.66 10.81 19.42
N TYR A 65 2.77 12.00 18.82
CA TYR A 65 2.55 13.28 19.49
C TYR A 65 1.77 14.26 18.61
N GLY A 66 0.98 15.10 19.26
CA GLY A 66 0.23 16.15 18.59
C GLY A 66 -1.17 15.72 18.13
N SER A 67 -1.83 16.60 17.40
CA SER A 67 -3.13 16.36 16.79
C SER A 67 -2.97 15.75 15.41
N GLY A 68 -3.97 15.01 14.94
CA GLY A 68 -4.00 14.40 13.62
C GLY A 68 -4.29 12.91 13.67
N HIS A 69 -4.10 12.26 12.52
CA HIS A 69 -4.36 10.83 12.40
C HIS A 69 -3.31 9.99 13.11
N SER A 70 -3.75 8.89 13.73
CA SER A 70 -2.88 8.01 14.51
C SER A 70 -2.00 7.09 13.66
N ILE A 71 -2.45 6.76 12.45
CA ILE A 71 -1.73 5.89 11.50
C ILE A 71 -1.67 6.58 10.15
N VAL A 72 -0.50 6.47 9.50
CA VAL A 72 -0.30 6.87 8.11
C VAL A 72 0.32 5.71 7.36
N ILE A 73 -0.30 5.32 6.26
CA ILE A 73 0.20 4.28 5.35
C ILE A 73 0.68 4.99 4.08
N TYR A 74 1.95 4.77 3.72
CA TYR A 74 2.52 5.26 2.47
C TYR A 74 2.74 4.12 1.51
N ASP A 75 2.18 4.24 0.31
CA ASP A 75 2.35 3.30 -0.79
C ASP A 75 3.19 3.94 -1.89
N LEU A 76 4.30 3.29 -2.27
CA LEU A 76 5.20 3.78 -3.30
C LEU A 76 4.96 3.05 -4.61
N TYR A 77 4.82 3.83 -5.70
CA TYR A 77 4.69 3.35 -7.07
C TYR A 77 5.76 3.99 -7.97
N ALA A 78 6.16 3.29 -9.03
CA ALA A 78 7.13 3.80 -9.99
C ALA A 78 6.59 4.96 -10.83
N SER A 79 5.26 5.01 -11.03
CA SER A 79 4.60 6.01 -11.88
C SER A 79 3.14 6.20 -11.48
N PRO A 80 2.48 7.31 -11.92
CA PRO A 80 1.04 7.48 -11.76
C PRO A 80 0.22 6.35 -12.39
N GLU A 81 0.66 5.84 -13.53
CA GLU A 81 0.00 4.74 -14.24
C GLU A 81 0.00 3.47 -13.38
N ASP A 82 1.14 3.16 -12.76
CA ASP A 82 1.27 2.01 -11.87
C ASP A 82 0.37 2.15 -10.63
N ALA A 83 0.24 3.35 -10.07
CA ALA A 83 -0.65 3.60 -8.93
C ALA A 83 -2.12 3.33 -9.29
N VAL A 84 -2.57 3.77 -10.46
CA VAL A 84 -3.95 3.57 -10.94
C VAL A 84 -4.20 2.11 -11.32
N LYS A 85 -3.20 1.45 -11.86
CA LYS A 85 -3.29 0.05 -12.34
C LYS A 85 -3.27 -0.97 -11.21
N ASP A 86 -2.71 -0.63 -10.06
CA ASP A 86 -2.58 -1.55 -8.93
C ASP A 86 -3.96 -1.98 -8.40
N ASP A 87 -4.15 -3.29 -8.27
CA ASP A 87 -5.40 -3.87 -7.75
C ASP A 87 -5.08 -4.90 -6.66
N PRO A 88 -4.88 -4.44 -5.43
CA PRO A 88 -4.57 -5.34 -4.31
C PRO A 88 -5.71 -6.31 -4.00
N PHE A 89 -6.95 -5.91 -4.19
CA PHE A 89 -8.11 -6.77 -3.90
C PHE A 89 -8.28 -7.91 -4.91
N ALA A 90 -7.91 -7.70 -6.17
CA ALA A 90 -7.91 -8.78 -7.15
C ALA A 90 -6.89 -9.87 -6.78
N VAL A 91 -5.70 -9.47 -6.36
CA VAL A 91 -4.65 -10.40 -5.89
C VAL A 91 -5.05 -11.07 -4.59
N LEU A 92 -5.63 -10.33 -3.65
CA LEU A 92 -6.18 -10.87 -2.40
C LEU A 92 -7.22 -11.96 -2.70
N GLY A 93 -8.16 -11.69 -3.58
CA GLY A 93 -9.21 -12.64 -3.97
C GLY A 93 -8.65 -13.92 -4.60
N LYS A 94 -7.67 -13.78 -5.48
CA LYS A 94 -6.99 -14.92 -6.11
C LYS A 94 -6.28 -15.79 -5.05
N ASN A 95 -5.55 -15.17 -4.14
CA ASN A 95 -4.85 -15.89 -3.07
C ASN A 95 -5.83 -16.52 -2.08
N TYR A 96 -6.94 -15.85 -1.79
CA TYR A 96 -8.01 -16.37 -0.95
C TYR A 96 -8.62 -17.66 -1.52
N GLU A 97 -8.89 -17.70 -2.82
CA GLU A 97 -9.45 -18.89 -3.46
C GLU A 97 -8.53 -20.12 -3.38
N ALA A 98 -7.22 -19.90 -3.22
CA ALA A 98 -6.25 -20.98 -3.06
C ALA A 98 -6.19 -21.55 -1.63
N LEU A 99 -6.87 -20.93 -0.66
CA LEU A 99 -6.91 -21.37 0.73
C LEU A 99 -7.85 -22.57 0.93
N SER A 100 -7.60 -23.35 1.98
CA SER A 100 -8.54 -24.36 2.48
C SER A 100 -9.80 -23.69 3.06
N ASP A 101 -10.87 -24.45 3.24
CA ASP A 101 -12.13 -23.92 3.81
C ASP A 101 -11.92 -23.39 5.23
N GLU A 102 -11.06 -24.02 6.01
CA GLU A 102 -10.73 -23.57 7.37
C GLU A 102 -9.94 -22.26 7.34
N GLU A 103 -8.94 -22.16 6.47
CA GLU A 103 -8.14 -20.96 6.28
C GLU A 103 -8.99 -19.79 5.73
N LYS A 104 -9.95 -20.06 4.85
CA LYS A 104 -10.91 -19.06 4.37
C LYS A 104 -11.74 -18.48 5.51
N LYS A 105 -12.20 -19.32 6.43
CA LYS A 105 -12.94 -18.88 7.62
C LYS A 105 -12.12 -17.93 8.48
N GLU A 106 -10.86 -18.28 8.72
CA GLU A 106 -9.95 -17.43 9.48
C GLU A 106 -9.68 -16.11 8.76
N MET A 107 -9.48 -16.16 7.45
CA MET A 107 -9.24 -14.96 6.65
C MET A 107 -10.48 -14.07 6.57
N ASP A 108 -11.67 -14.64 6.50
CA ASP A 108 -12.93 -13.88 6.54
C ASP A 108 -13.04 -13.04 7.82
N ALA A 109 -12.71 -13.62 8.97
CA ALA A 109 -12.71 -12.94 10.25
C ALA A 109 -11.65 -11.83 10.31
N VAL A 110 -10.45 -12.09 9.79
CA VAL A 110 -9.35 -11.12 9.72
C VAL A 110 -9.73 -9.94 8.82
N PHE A 111 -10.28 -10.22 7.66
CA PHE A 111 -10.68 -9.18 6.70
C PHE A 111 -11.80 -8.30 7.27
N GLU A 112 -12.81 -8.89 7.89
CA GLU A 112 -13.93 -8.15 8.50
C GLU A 112 -13.43 -7.21 9.61
N GLU A 113 -12.57 -7.69 10.49
CA GLU A 113 -11.99 -6.87 11.56
C GLU A 113 -11.12 -5.75 11.00
N TRP A 114 -10.26 -6.06 10.04
CA TRP A 114 -9.38 -5.09 9.38
C TRP A 114 -10.18 -4.01 8.65
N TRP A 115 -11.18 -4.41 7.87
CA TRP A 115 -12.05 -3.48 7.13
C TRP A 115 -12.79 -2.52 8.03
N GLY A 116 -13.18 -2.98 9.22
CA GLY A 116 -13.85 -2.15 10.22
C GLY A 116 -13.07 -0.89 10.63
N TYR A 117 -11.74 -0.92 10.52
CA TYR A 117 -10.92 0.27 10.79
C TYR A 117 -10.99 1.32 9.67
N PHE A 118 -11.42 0.94 8.49
CA PHE A 118 -11.58 1.84 7.34
C PHE A 118 -13.02 2.32 7.15
N ASP A 119 -13.98 1.58 7.63
CA ASP A 119 -15.42 1.80 7.39
C ASP A 119 -15.99 3.00 8.17
N GLY A 120 -15.29 3.51 9.14
CA GLY A 120 -15.72 4.66 9.96
C GLY A 120 -15.39 6.03 9.35
N HIS A 121 -14.92 6.09 8.13
CA HIS A 121 -14.52 7.34 7.48
C HIS A 121 -15.65 7.94 6.66
N THR A 122 -16.38 8.76 7.29
CA THR A 122 -17.24 9.70 6.59
C THR A 122 -16.55 11.03 6.43
#